data_10c977f00a99b2019a5473e87cbfefdc
#
_entry.id   10c977f00a99b2019a5473e87cbfefdc
#
_cell.length_a   1.000
_cell.length_b   1.000
_cell.length_c   1.000
_cell.angle_alpha   90.00
_cell.angle_beta   90.00
_cell.angle_gamma   90.00
#
_symmetry.space_group_name_H-M   'P 1'
#
loop_
_entity.id
_entity.type
_entity.pdbx_description
1 polymer ?
#
loop_
_entity_poly.entity_id
_entity_poly.type
_entity_poly.pdbx_seq_one_letter_code
_entity_poly.pdbx_strand_id
1 'polypeptide(L)'
;MVEQVETWKFIEDTERTNPPINLKSSFTHFLFVSLMDESDLYRRWMRLVENLEREGIIKSERVKRAFLQVPRYKFVSDRYKEYAHVDEPLPIPAGQTISAPHMVAIMLELAELEDGMNVLEVGAGSGWNAALIYELIKRKVYTIERASDLVEFARKNLERAGYKDKVHVIWGDGTKGFPPNAPYDRIIVTAGAPKVPQPLIEQLKVGGKLLIPVGSYHLWQELLEVIKLDEDNKIKIKNHGGVAFVPLIGDHGWRE
;
A
#
# COMPACT_ATOMS: atom_id res chain seq x y z
N MET A 1 -7.76 24.23 -34.93
CA MET A 1 -8.69 23.62 -33.97
C MET A 1 -7.86 23.27 -32.74
N VAL A 2 -7.98 24.08 -31.71
CA VAL A 2 -7.23 23.92 -30.46
C VAL A 2 -8.21 23.30 -29.46
N GLU A 3 -7.95 22.06 -29.05
CA GLU A 3 -8.71 21.40 -28.01
C GLU A 3 -8.35 21.98 -26.65
N GLN A 4 -9.38 22.34 -25.90
CA GLN A 4 -9.29 22.94 -24.57
C GLN A 4 -8.89 21.87 -23.55
N VAL A 5 -7.77 22.12 -22.87
CA VAL A 5 -7.38 21.39 -21.66
C VAL A 5 -8.12 22.01 -20.47
N GLU A 6 -9.03 21.27 -19.86
CA GLU A 6 -9.69 21.68 -18.63
C GLU A 6 -8.69 21.65 -17.47
N THR A 7 -8.36 22.84 -16.98
CA THR A 7 -7.53 23.04 -15.79
C THR A 7 -8.40 22.97 -14.54
N TRP A 8 -8.17 21.98 -13.67
CA TRP A 8 -8.76 21.92 -12.34
C TRP A 8 -8.16 23.02 -11.46
N LYS A 9 -8.99 23.99 -11.07
CA LYS A 9 -8.63 25.05 -10.10
C LYS A 9 -8.69 24.48 -8.68
N PHE A 10 -7.56 24.52 -7.98
CA PHE A 10 -7.52 24.39 -6.52
C PHE A 10 -8.22 25.60 -5.89
N ILE A 11 -9.21 25.34 -5.03
CA ILE A 11 -9.85 26.35 -4.20
C ILE A 11 -9.00 26.48 -2.94
N GLU A 12 -8.40 27.66 -2.76
CA GLU A 12 -7.78 28.05 -1.48
C GLU A 12 -8.87 28.16 -0.41
N ASP A 13 -8.76 27.38 0.63
CA ASP A 13 -9.70 27.37 1.75
C ASP A 13 -9.27 28.41 2.78
N THR A 14 -10.00 29.52 2.79
CA THR A 14 -9.92 30.56 3.80
C THR A 14 -10.49 30.06 5.12
N GLU A 15 -9.84 30.43 6.19
CA GLU A 15 -10.18 30.26 7.62
C GLU A 15 -11.64 29.96 7.93
N ARG A 16 -11.94 28.76 8.41
CA ARG A 16 -13.20 28.44 9.09
C ARG A 16 -12.95 28.19 10.58
N THR A 17 -13.44 29.13 11.36
CA THR A 17 -13.63 28.99 12.81
C THR A 17 -14.49 27.75 13.09
N ASN A 18 -13.99 26.86 13.94
CA ASN A 18 -14.70 25.68 14.40
C ASN A 18 -16.01 26.07 15.13
N PRO A 19 -17.18 25.55 14.72
CA PRO A 19 -18.40 25.66 15.53
C PRO A 19 -18.26 24.72 16.75
N PRO A 20 -18.97 25.03 17.87
CA PRO A 20 -18.88 24.24 19.09
C PRO A 20 -19.35 22.80 18.86
N ILE A 21 -18.56 21.85 19.33
CA ILE A 21 -18.82 20.41 19.23
C ILE A 21 -20.13 20.09 19.98
N ASN A 22 -21.17 19.73 19.25
CA ASN A 22 -22.43 19.28 19.83
C ASN A 22 -22.26 17.83 20.31
N LEU A 23 -22.03 17.64 21.62
CA LEU A 23 -21.81 16.34 22.28
C LEU A 23 -22.92 15.30 22.01
N LYS A 24 -24.13 15.73 21.62
CA LYS A 24 -25.21 14.80 21.24
C LYS A 24 -25.00 14.14 19.88
N SER A 25 -24.30 14.81 18.94
CA SER A 25 -24.02 14.22 17.62
C SER A 25 -22.89 13.17 17.69
N SER A 26 -21.93 13.34 18.61
CA SER A 26 -20.86 12.36 18.85
C SER A 26 -21.38 11.02 19.39
N PHE A 27 -22.37 11.05 20.29
CA PHE A 27 -22.94 9.83 20.87
C PHE A 27 -23.81 9.05 19.86
N THR A 28 -24.54 9.75 19.01
CA THR A 28 -25.36 9.13 17.96
C THR A 28 -24.45 8.52 16.86
N HIS A 29 -23.36 9.21 16.52
CA HIS A 29 -22.38 8.70 15.55
C HIS A 29 -21.64 7.47 16.08
N PHE A 30 -21.26 7.47 17.37
CA PHE A 30 -20.61 6.33 18.04
C PHE A 30 -21.53 5.10 18.15
N LEU A 31 -22.85 5.30 18.40
CA LEU A 31 -23.83 4.23 18.42
C LEU A 31 -24.15 3.70 16.99
N PHE A 32 -24.10 4.55 15.97
CA PHE A 32 -24.35 4.14 14.59
C PHE A 32 -23.17 3.30 14.02
N VAL A 33 -21.94 3.66 14.34
CA VAL A 33 -20.74 2.89 13.96
C VAL A 33 -20.67 1.53 14.68
N SER A 34 -21.25 1.42 15.89
CA SER A 34 -21.36 0.15 16.64
C SER A 34 -22.41 -0.82 16.09
N LEU A 35 -23.26 -0.40 15.14
CA LEU A 35 -24.37 -1.20 14.60
C LEU A 35 -24.14 -1.62 13.13
N MET A 36 -23.01 -1.28 12.51
CA MET A 36 -22.73 -1.83 11.18
C MET A 36 -22.38 -3.31 11.30
N ASP A 37 -23.24 -4.13 10.73
CA ASP A 37 -23.02 -5.56 10.60
C ASP A 37 -21.78 -5.81 9.71
N GLU A 38 -20.80 -6.57 10.20
CA GLU A 38 -19.60 -6.95 9.45
C GLU A 38 -19.97 -7.57 8.09
N SER A 39 -21.14 -8.18 7.99
CA SER A 39 -21.68 -8.70 6.74
C SER A 39 -21.96 -7.61 5.69
N ASP A 40 -22.37 -6.40 6.11
CA ASP A 40 -22.60 -5.28 5.19
C ASP A 40 -21.29 -4.68 4.69
N LEU A 41 -20.31 -4.51 5.58
CA LEU A 41 -18.96 -4.07 5.19
C LEU A 41 -18.33 -5.04 4.18
N TYR A 42 -18.49 -6.35 4.42
CA TYR A 42 -17.97 -7.36 3.51
C TYR A 42 -18.71 -7.36 2.16
N ARG A 43 -20.04 -7.21 2.14
CA ARG A 43 -20.80 -7.09 0.88
C ARG A 43 -20.38 -5.90 0.04
N ARG A 44 -20.14 -4.74 0.68
CA ARG A 44 -19.63 -3.54 -0.03
C ARG A 44 -18.21 -3.77 -0.56
N TRP A 45 -17.38 -4.43 0.22
CA TRP A 45 -16.03 -4.81 -0.20
C TRP A 45 -16.05 -5.76 -1.40
N MET A 46 -16.88 -6.78 -1.39
CA MET A 46 -17.06 -7.70 -2.52
C MET A 46 -17.44 -6.96 -3.81
N ARG A 47 -18.39 -6.03 -3.72
CA ARG A 47 -18.81 -5.22 -4.89
C ARG A 47 -17.65 -4.40 -5.46
N LEU A 48 -16.79 -3.84 -4.62
CA LEU A 48 -15.59 -3.14 -5.09
C LEU A 48 -14.67 -4.11 -5.83
N VAL A 49 -14.40 -5.29 -5.28
CA VAL A 49 -13.53 -6.30 -5.91
C VAL A 49 -14.10 -6.73 -7.26
N GLU A 50 -15.41 -6.97 -7.37
CA GLU A 50 -16.09 -7.28 -8.62
C GLU A 50 -15.99 -6.13 -9.65
N ASN A 51 -16.04 -4.87 -9.19
CA ASN A 51 -15.86 -3.71 -10.06
C ASN A 51 -14.43 -3.64 -10.60
N LEU A 52 -13.42 -3.79 -9.74
CA LEU A 52 -12.02 -3.79 -10.14
C LEU A 52 -11.69 -4.92 -11.13
N GLU A 53 -12.33 -6.08 -10.98
CA GLU A 53 -12.22 -7.17 -11.96
C GLU A 53 -12.86 -6.80 -13.30
N ARG A 54 -14.08 -6.27 -13.28
CA ARG A 54 -14.82 -5.85 -14.48
C ARG A 54 -14.09 -4.76 -15.27
N GLU A 55 -13.40 -3.86 -14.56
CA GLU A 55 -12.56 -2.80 -15.14
C GLU A 55 -11.19 -3.32 -15.63
N GLY A 56 -10.88 -4.60 -15.43
CA GLY A 56 -9.62 -5.22 -15.82
C GLY A 56 -8.42 -4.77 -15.00
N ILE A 57 -8.66 -4.21 -13.80
CA ILE A 57 -7.62 -3.83 -12.82
C ILE A 57 -7.16 -5.09 -12.10
N ILE A 58 -8.09 -5.87 -11.54
CA ILE A 58 -7.83 -7.24 -11.10
C ILE A 58 -7.96 -8.16 -12.30
N LYS A 59 -6.89 -8.86 -12.66
CA LYS A 59 -6.78 -9.70 -13.85
C LYS A 59 -6.70 -11.18 -13.52
N SER A 60 -6.10 -11.52 -12.40
CA SER A 60 -5.85 -12.89 -12.00
C SER A 60 -6.83 -13.32 -10.89
N GLU A 61 -7.30 -14.57 -10.98
CA GLU A 61 -8.11 -15.18 -9.92
C GLU A 61 -7.37 -15.24 -8.58
N ARG A 62 -6.02 -15.27 -8.61
CA ARG A 62 -5.19 -15.26 -7.40
C ARG A 62 -5.32 -13.94 -6.64
N VAL A 63 -5.15 -12.81 -7.32
CA VAL A 63 -5.29 -11.46 -6.73
C VAL A 63 -6.72 -11.25 -6.27
N LYS A 64 -7.73 -11.64 -7.07
CA LYS A 64 -9.14 -11.58 -6.68
C LYS A 64 -9.40 -12.30 -5.34
N ARG A 65 -8.96 -13.57 -5.23
CA ARG A 65 -9.12 -14.34 -4.00
C ARG A 65 -8.40 -13.71 -2.81
N ALA A 66 -7.19 -13.19 -3.00
CA ALA A 66 -6.48 -12.50 -1.93
C ALA A 66 -7.26 -11.28 -1.43
N PHE A 67 -7.80 -10.44 -2.33
CA PHE A 67 -8.64 -9.30 -1.97
C PHE A 67 -9.89 -9.72 -1.20
N LEU A 68 -10.59 -10.78 -1.62
CA LEU A 68 -11.77 -11.28 -0.91
C LEU A 68 -11.42 -11.85 0.48
N GLN A 69 -10.26 -12.46 0.66
CA GLN A 69 -9.80 -13.01 1.94
C GLN A 69 -9.30 -11.93 2.90
N VAL A 70 -8.77 -10.81 2.37
CA VAL A 70 -8.15 -9.75 3.15
C VAL A 70 -8.88 -8.41 2.97
N PRO A 71 -10.11 -8.28 3.48
CA PRO A 71 -10.90 -7.07 3.28
C PRO A 71 -10.26 -5.87 4.00
N ARG A 72 -10.14 -4.75 3.27
CA ARG A 72 -9.45 -3.53 3.70
C ARG A 72 -10.01 -2.91 4.98
N TYR A 73 -11.32 -3.09 5.27
CA TYR A 73 -11.95 -2.54 6.49
C TYR A 73 -11.34 -3.09 7.79
N LYS A 74 -10.62 -4.23 7.73
CA LYS A 74 -9.87 -4.78 8.88
C LYS A 74 -8.55 -4.05 9.16
N PHE A 75 -8.09 -3.20 8.24
CA PHE A 75 -6.79 -2.52 8.27
C PHE A 75 -6.88 -0.99 8.35
N VAL A 76 -8.05 -0.45 8.59
CA VAL A 76 -8.30 0.97 8.84
C VAL A 76 -8.77 1.19 10.27
N SER A 77 -8.69 2.44 10.75
CA SER A 77 -9.28 2.82 12.03
C SER A 77 -10.82 2.78 11.94
N ASP A 78 -11.49 2.62 13.08
CA ASP A 78 -12.96 2.42 13.13
C ASP A 78 -13.73 3.51 12.40
N ARG A 79 -13.29 4.78 12.48
CA ARG A 79 -13.91 5.92 11.79
C ARG A 79 -13.89 5.83 10.26
N TYR A 80 -13.01 5.00 9.69
CA TYR A 80 -12.88 4.83 8.24
C TYR A 80 -13.39 3.50 7.71
N LYS A 81 -13.93 2.63 8.56
CA LYS A 81 -14.44 1.31 8.13
C LYS A 81 -15.52 1.42 7.05
N GLU A 82 -16.43 2.40 7.20
CA GLU A 82 -17.50 2.64 6.24
C GLU A 82 -17.01 3.08 4.86
N TYR A 83 -15.81 3.66 4.80
CA TYR A 83 -15.19 4.13 3.57
C TYR A 83 -14.19 3.13 2.98
N ALA A 84 -13.93 2.01 3.65
CA ALA A 84 -12.89 1.06 3.23
C ALA A 84 -13.19 0.38 1.88
N HIS A 85 -14.45 0.41 1.43
CA HIS A 85 -14.90 -0.06 0.13
C HIS A 85 -14.85 1.00 -0.99
N VAL A 86 -14.43 2.22 -0.67
CA VAL A 86 -14.22 3.29 -1.68
C VAL A 86 -12.84 3.13 -2.27
N ASP A 87 -12.73 3.30 -3.59
CA ASP A 87 -11.46 3.15 -4.31
C ASP A 87 -10.63 4.43 -4.27
N GLU A 88 -10.30 4.87 -3.05
CA GLU A 88 -9.48 6.06 -2.75
C GLU A 88 -8.52 5.76 -1.61
N PRO A 89 -7.39 6.51 -1.50
CA PRO A 89 -6.54 6.45 -0.31
C PRO A 89 -7.31 6.89 0.93
N LEU A 90 -7.06 6.26 2.09
CA LEU A 90 -7.67 6.67 3.36
C LEU A 90 -6.57 7.02 4.37
N PRO A 91 -6.82 8.00 5.26
CA PRO A 91 -5.85 8.39 6.29
C PRO A 91 -5.56 7.26 7.28
N ILE A 92 -4.28 7.11 7.63
CA ILE A 92 -3.79 6.28 8.72
C ILE A 92 -2.91 7.14 9.66
N PRO A 93 -2.42 6.61 10.81
CA PRO A 93 -1.53 7.37 11.69
C PRO A 93 -0.30 7.97 10.99
N ALA A 94 0.40 8.87 11.68
CA ALA A 94 1.62 9.56 11.21
C ALA A 94 1.44 10.34 9.89
N GLY A 95 0.22 10.84 9.60
CA GLY A 95 -0.05 11.60 8.38
C GLY A 95 0.08 10.81 7.07
N GLN A 96 0.10 9.48 7.17
CA GLN A 96 0.21 8.60 6.00
C GLN A 96 -1.17 8.13 5.52
N THR A 97 -1.19 7.37 4.43
CA THR A 97 -2.41 6.79 3.88
C THR A 97 -2.29 5.30 3.62
N ILE A 98 -3.39 4.56 3.79
CA ILE A 98 -3.54 3.26 3.16
C ILE A 98 -3.91 3.48 1.69
N SER A 99 -3.18 2.88 0.77
CA SER A 99 -3.36 3.07 -0.67
C SER A 99 -4.76 2.70 -1.16
N ALA A 100 -5.18 3.32 -2.27
CA ALA A 100 -6.40 2.96 -2.96
C ALA A 100 -6.37 1.48 -3.42
N PRO A 101 -7.49 0.75 -3.35
CA PRO A 101 -7.57 -0.64 -3.75
C PRO A 101 -7.07 -0.93 -5.18
N HIS A 102 -7.43 -0.09 -6.16
CA HIS A 102 -6.94 -0.26 -7.55
C HIS A 102 -5.41 -0.25 -7.62
N MET A 103 -4.76 0.66 -6.89
CA MET A 103 -3.30 0.80 -6.94
C MET A 103 -2.60 -0.43 -6.36
N VAL A 104 -3.11 -0.95 -5.24
CA VAL A 104 -2.61 -2.18 -4.63
C VAL A 104 -2.80 -3.36 -5.59
N ALA A 105 -3.98 -3.48 -6.22
CA ALA A 105 -4.25 -4.54 -7.18
C ALA A 105 -3.28 -4.48 -8.39
N ILE A 106 -3.06 -3.29 -8.97
CA ILE A 106 -2.10 -3.09 -10.07
C ILE A 106 -0.70 -3.56 -9.67
N MET A 107 -0.21 -3.14 -8.50
CA MET A 107 1.12 -3.53 -8.03
C MET A 107 1.23 -5.04 -7.80
N LEU A 108 0.21 -5.68 -7.24
CA LEU A 108 0.22 -7.14 -7.01
C LEU A 108 0.14 -7.94 -8.31
N GLU A 109 -0.62 -7.48 -9.30
CA GLU A 109 -0.66 -8.09 -10.64
C GLU A 109 0.71 -7.97 -11.35
N LEU A 110 1.35 -6.79 -11.27
CA LEU A 110 2.69 -6.58 -11.85
C LEU A 110 3.79 -7.35 -11.12
N ALA A 111 3.62 -7.61 -9.83
CA ALA A 111 4.58 -8.39 -9.05
C ALA A 111 4.60 -9.87 -9.46
N GLU A 112 3.53 -10.39 -10.07
CA GLU A 112 3.44 -11.80 -10.49
C GLU A 112 3.86 -12.74 -9.35
N LEU A 113 3.17 -12.62 -8.22
CA LEU A 113 3.51 -13.36 -7.00
C LEU A 113 3.08 -14.83 -7.11
N GLU A 114 3.98 -15.74 -6.71
CA GLU A 114 3.76 -17.18 -6.71
C GLU A 114 4.03 -17.79 -5.33
N ASP A 115 3.48 -18.96 -5.09
CA ASP A 115 3.64 -19.70 -3.84
C ASP A 115 5.12 -19.95 -3.53
N GLY A 116 5.51 -19.68 -2.28
CA GLY A 116 6.87 -19.92 -1.79
C GLY A 116 7.90 -18.84 -2.10
N MET A 117 7.55 -17.81 -2.89
CA MET A 117 8.46 -16.69 -3.17
C MET A 117 8.93 -16.00 -1.89
N ASN A 118 10.16 -15.49 -1.90
CA ASN A 118 10.73 -14.65 -0.87
C ASN A 118 10.45 -13.18 -1.21
N VAL A 119 9.60 -12.52 -0.45
CA VAL A 119 9.12 -11.16 -0.75
C VAL A 119 9.43 -10.22 0.40
N LEU A 120 9.94 -9.02 0.05
CA LEU A 120 10.10 -7.89 0.94
C LEU A 120 9.11 -6.80 0.54
N GLU A 121 8.40 -6.26 1.51
CA GLU A 121 7.67 -5.00 1.37
C GLU A 121 8.42 -3.86 2.07
N VAL A 122 8.46 -2.68 1.45
CA VAL A 122 8.99 -1.44 2.03
C VAL A 122 7.84 -0.44 2.14
N GLY A 123 7.48 -0.11 3.39
CA GLY A 123 6.31 0.69 3.73
C GLY A 123 5.16 -0.19 4.20
N ALA A 124 5.19 -0.65 5.47
CA ALA A 124 4.12 -1.49 6.02
C ALA A 124 2.78 -0.75 6.15
N GLY A 125 2.83 0.54 6.47
CA GLY A 125 1.64 1.38 6.64
C GLY A 125 0.61 0.77 7.59
N SER A 126 -0.49 0.28 7.02
CA SER A 126 -1.56 -0.40 7.79
C SER A 126 -1.33 -1.90 7.99
N GLY A 127 -0.40 -2.52 7.26
CA GLY A 127 -0.20 -3.97 7.16
C GLY A 127 -1.09 -4.68 6.13
N TRP A 128 -1.97 -3.94 5.44
CA TRP A 128 -2.93 -4.54 4.50
C TRP A 128 -2.25 -5.20 3.31
N ASN A 129 -1.34 -4.50 2.63
CA ASN A 129 -0.65 -5.04 1.46
C ASN A 129 0.24 -6.25 1.83
N ALA A 130 0.92 -6.21 2.99
CA ALA A 130 1.67 -7.36 3.49
C ALA A 130 0.80 -8.60 3.72
N ALA A 131 -0.44 -8.44 4.21
CA ALA A 131 -1.39 -9.54 4.37
C ALA A 131 -1.85 -10.09 3.01
N LEU A 132 -2.10 -9.22 2.01
CA LEU A 132 -2.40 -9.64 0.63
C LEU A 132 -1.22 -10.41 0.00
N ILE A 133 0.01 -9.91 0.17
CA ILE A 133 1.22 -10.60 -0.29
C ILE A 133 1.29 -12.00 0.32
N TYR A 134 1.04 -12.15 1.63
CA TYR A 134 1.03 -13.47 2.27
C TYR A 134 0.01 -14.41 1.62
N GLU A 135 -1.21 -13.94 1.32
CA GLU A 135 -2.22 -14.77 0.67
C GLU A 135 -1.83 -15.21 -0.74
N LEU A 136 -0.96 -14.45 -1.40
CA LEU A 136 -0.45 -14.77 -2.74
C LEU A 136 0.76 -15.72 -2.71
N ILE A 137 1.63 -15.64 -1.69
CA ILE A 137 2.87 -16.46 -1.66
C ILE A 137 2.84 -17.61 -0.68
N LYS A 138 1.91 -17.62 0.27
CA LYS A 138 1.77 -18.61 1.35
C LYS A 138 3.07 -18.85 2.15
N ARG A 139 3.92 -17.84 2.20
CA ARG A 139 5.17 -17.80 2.96
C ARG A 139 5.22 -16.54 3.81
N LYS A 140 5.98 -16.56 4.93
CA LYS A 140 6.17 -15.40 5.81
C LYS A 140 6.67 -14.18 5.01
N VAL A 141 5.96 -13.07 5.16
CA VAL A 141 6.29 -11.78 4.55
C VAL A 141 7.09 -10.94 5.54
N TYR A 142 8.12 -10.29 5.05
CA TYR A 142 8.86 -9.26 5.79
C TYR A 142 8.45 -7.89 5.24
N THR A 143 8.08 -6.98 6.15
CA THR A 143 7.71 -5.62 5.79
C THR A 143 8.40 -4.62 6.71
N ILE A 144 8.94 -3.54 6.15
CA ILE A 144 9.69 -2.53 6.89
C ILE A 144 8.87 -1.25 6.99
N GLU A 145 8.86 -0.67 8.18
CA GLU A 145 8.21 0.60 8.46
C GLU A 145 9.12 1.48 9.32
N ARG A 146 9.26 2.76 8.95
CA ARG A 146 10.11 3.71 9.68
C ARG A 146 9.41 4.39 10.85
N ALA A 147 8.11 4.65 10.72
CA ALA A 147 7.32 5.33 11.73
C ALA A 147 6.87 4.35 12.81
N SER A 148 7.32 4.54 14.06
CA SER A 148 6.98 3.67 15.21
C SER A 148 5.49 3.48 15.39
N ASP A 149 4.71 4.57 15.25
CA ASP A 149 3.25 4.54 15.38
C ASP A 149 2.58 3.65 14.32
N LEU A 150 3.14 3.64 13.10
CA LEU A 150 2.66 2.75 12.03
C LEU A 150 3.09 1.31 12.24
N VAL A 151 4.29 1.06 12.80
CA VAL A 151 4.71 -0.29 13.19
C VAL A 151 3.70 -0.91 14.17
N GLU A 152 3.31 -0.16 15.19
CA GLU A 152 2.30 -0.62 16.15
C GLU A 152 0.92 -0.78 15.51
N PHE A 153 0.51 0.17 14.68
CA PHE A 153 -0.76 0.14 13.97
C PHE A 153 -0.85 -1.08 13.04
N ALA A 154 0.18 -1.33 12.23
CA ALA A 154 0.26 -2.50 11.37
C ALA A 154 0.19 -3.81 12.17
N ARG A 155 0.97 -3.93 13.26
CA ARG A 155 0.99 -5.12 14.12
C ARG A 155 -0.39 -5.41 14.72
N LYS A 156 -1.08 -4.39 15.24
CA LYS A 156 -2.44 -4.52 15.77
C LYS A 156 -3.45 -4.96 14.71
N ASN A 157 -3.38 -4.39 13.52
CA ASN A 157 -4.26 -4.77 12.42
C ASN A 157 -4.01 -6.21 11.95
N LEU A 158 -2.73 -6.58 11.77
CA LEU A 158 -2.33 -7.93 11.38
C LEU A 158 -2.76 -8.98 12.42
N GLU A 159 -2.62 -8.69 13.71
CA GLU A 159 -3.10 -9.57 14.78
C GLU A 159 -4.61 -9.73 14.73
N ARG A 160 -5.35 -8.61 14.65
CA ARG A 160 -6.83 -8.61 14.52
C ARG A 160 -7.32 -9.37 13.28
N ALA A 161 -6.59 -9.29 12.18
CA ALA A 161 -6.92 -9.95 10.92
C ALA A 161 -6.40 -11.41 10.81
N GLY A 162 -5.67 -11.92 11.81
CA GLY A 162 -5.15 -13.31 11.85
C GLY A 162 -3.84 -13.52 11.08
N TYR A 163 -3.02 -12.48 10.92
CA TYR A 163 -1.75 -12.52 10.19
C TYR A 163 -0.51 -12.30 11.07
N LYS A 164 -0.64 -12.26 12.41
CA LYS A 164 0.46 -11.99 13.36
C LYS A 164 1.71 -12.83 13.11
N ASP A 165 1.54 -14.14 12.90
CA ASP A 165 2.65 -15.07 12.70
C ASP A 165 3.08 -15.22 11.23
N LYS A 166 2.31 -14.62 10.33
CA LYS A 166 2.46 -14.70 8.88
C LYS A 166 3.24 -13.52 8.29
N VAL A 167 3.14 -12.35 8.93
CA VAL A 167 3.79 -11.10 8.53
C VAL A 167 4.69 -10.61 9.65
N HIS A 168 5.95 -10.33 9.33
CA HIS A 168 6.92 -9.78 10.27
C HIS A 168 7.16 -8.29 9.98
N VAL A 169 6.65 -7.43 10.86
CA VAL A 169 6.82 -5.97 10.75
C VAL A 169 8.12 -5.56 11.45
N ILE A 170 9.05 -5.03 10.66
CA ILE A 170 10.37 -4.57 11.07
C ILE A 170 10.32 -3.05 11.21
N TRP A 171 10.76 -2.53 12.36
CA TRP A 171 10.98 -1.11 12.53
C TRP A 171 12.37 -0.73 11.98
N GLY A 172 12.42 0.14 10.98
CA GLY A 172 13.69 0.54 10.39
C GLY A 172 13.58 1.35 9.11
N ASP A 173 14.73 1.70 8.56
CA ASP A 173 14.87 2.39 7.29
C ASP A 173 14.71 1.40 6.12
N GLY A 174 13.55 1.43 5.46
CA GLY A 174 13.22 0.54 4.35
C GLY A 174 14.07 0.76 3.10
N THR A 175 14.72 1.93 2.96
CA THR A 175 15.62 2.20 1.82
C THR A 175 16.89 1.32 1.82
N LYS A 176 17.21 0.73 2.98
CA LYS A 176 18.32 -0.22 3.18
C LYS A 176 17.93 -1.67 2.89
N GLY A 177 16.63 -1.94 2.70
CA GLY A 177 16.12 -3.29 2.60
C GLY A 177 16.25 -4.07 3.91
N PHE A 178 16.28 -5.40 3.81
CA PHE A 178 16.45 -6.31 4.94
C PHE A 178 17.40 -7.46 4.59
N PRO A 179 18.73 -7.22 4.65
CA PRO A 179 19.75 -8.20 4.27
C PRO A 179 19.64 -9.58 4.95
N PRO A 180 19.19 -9.68 6.25
CA PRO A 180 19.13 -10.99 6.91
C PRO A 180 18.21 -12.01 6.23
N ASN A 181 17.28 -11.58 5.38
CA ASN A 181 16.38 -12.49 4.67
C ASN A 181 16.56 -12.45 3.13
N ALA A 182 17.53 -11.69 2.63
CA ALA A 182 17.91 -11.65 1.21
C ALA A 182 18.52 -13.00 0.77
N PRO A 183 18.53 -13.34 -0.54
CA PRO A 183 17.99 -12.54 -1.63
C PRO A 183 16.47 -12.73 -1.84
N TYR A 184 15.82 -11.71 -2.43
CA TYR A 184 14.37 -11.68 -2.66
C TYR A 184 13.99 -12.00 -4.11
N ASP A 185 12.90 -12.73 -4.29
CA ASP A 185 12.26 -12.90 -5.59
C ASP A 185 11.55 -11.62 -6.03
N ARG A 186 10.94 -10.92 -5.06
CA ARG A 186 10.22 -9.66 -5.27
C ARG A 186 10.49 -8.68 -4.14
N ILE A 187 10.59 -7.40 -4.50
CA ILE A 187 10.56 -6.29 -3.54
C ILE A 187 9.45 -5.33 -4.00
N ILE A 188 8.55 -4.96 -3.09
CA ILE A 188 7.44 -4.05 -3.38
C ILE A 188 7.59 -2.83 -2.47
N VAL A 189 7.76 -1.65 -3.07
CA VAL A 189 7.90 -0.38 -2.35
C VAL A 189 6.62 0.43 -2.50
N THR A 190 5.99 0.74 -1.38
CA THR A 190 4.71 1.47 -1.32
C THR A 190 4.89 2.95 -0.96
N ALA A 191 6.06 3.51 -1.27
CA ALA A 191 6.42 4.91 -1.08
C ALA A 191 7.30 5.41 -2.22
N GLY A 192 7.19 6.69 -2.58
CA GLY A 192 7.88 7.29 -3.73
C GLY A 192 9.31 7.72 -3.41
N ALA A 193 10.27 7.22 -4.17
CA ALA A 193 11.70 7.52 -4.03
C ALA A 193 12.18 8.57 -5.03
N PRO A 194 13.27 9.32 -4.73
CA PRO A 194 13.91 10.19 -5.72
C PRO A 194 14.62 9.42 -6.83
N LYS A 195 15.06 8.23 -6.54
CA LYS A 195 15.71 7.26 -7.43
C LYS A 195 15.58 5.86 -6.85
N VAL A 196 15.83 4.83 -7.64
CA VAL A 196 15.85 3.43 -7.16
C VAL A 196 16.97 3.26 -6.13
N PRO A 197 16.69 2.87 -4.87
CA PRO A 197 17.73 2.63 -3.87
C PRO A 197 18.60 1.43 -4.24
N GLN A 198 19.91 1.64 -4.32
CA GLN A 198 20.87 0.61 -4.70
C GLN A 198 20.83 -0.64 -3.79
N PRO A 199 20.67 -0.51 -2.44
CA PRO A 199 20.58 -1.69 -1.57
C PRO A 199 19.41 -2.62 -1.88
N LEU A 200 18.32 -2.11 -2.47
CA LEU A 200 17.18 -2.93 -2.86
C LEU A 200 17.50 -3.77 -4.12
N ILE A 201 18.27 -3.21 -5.07
CA ILE A 201 18.74 -3.96 -6.26
C ILE A 201 19.70 -5.08 -5.84
N GLU A 202 20.63 -4.78 -4.95
CA GLU A 202 21.62 -5.75 -4.44
C GLU A 202 20.95 -6.96 -3.76
N GLN A 203 19.82 -6.73 -3.07
CA GLN A 203 19.07 -7.76 -2.37
C GLN A 203 18.09 -8.54 -3.25
N LEU A 204 17.97 -8.21 -4.55
CA LEU A 204 17.20 -9.03 -5.48
C LEU A 204 18.00 -10.27 -5.92
N LYS A 205 17.30 -11.37 -6.15
CA LYS A 205 17.80 -12.49 -6.95
C LYS A 205 18.03 -12.03 -8.40
N VAL A 206 18.90 -12.71 -9.13
CA VAL A 206 18.93 -12.60 -10.60
C VAL A 206 17.56 -13.06 -11.14
N GLY A 207 16.95 -12.29 -12.03
CA GLY A 207 15.57 -12.46 -12.50
C GLY A 207 14.51 -11.94 -11.52
N GLY A 208 14.90 -11.49 -10.32
CA GLY A 208 13.99 -10.85 -9.35
C GLY A 208 13.50 -9.48 -9.81
N LYS A 209 12.35 -9.06 -9.29
CA LYS A 209 11.69 -7.79 -9.63
C LYS A 209 11.54 -6.89 -8.42
N LEU A 210 11.79 -5.60 -8.63
CA LEU A 210 11.45 -4.52 -7.68
C LEU A 210 10.38 -3.63 -8.33
N LEU A 211 9.26 -3.44 -7.65
CA LEU A 211 8.25 -2.43 -7.99
C LEU A 211 8.41 -1.23 -7.07
N ILE A 212 8.60 -0.05 -7.65
CA ILE A 212 8.87 1.17 -6.90
C ILE A 212 8.36 2.41 -7.62
N PRO A 213 7.62 3.31 -6.94
CA PRO A 213 7.35 4.66 -7.43
C PRO A 213 8.63 5.50 -7.38
N VAL A 214 8.98 6.14 -8.49
CA VAL A 214 10.16 7.03 -8.56
C VAL A 214 9.77 8.35 -9.19
N GLY A 215 10.16 9.47 -8.58
CA GLY A 215 9.85 10.80 -9.10
C GLY A 215 10.06 11.90 -8.09
N SER A 216 9.25 12.95 -8.13
CA SER A 216 9.39 14.10 -7.24
C SER A 216 8.65 13.91 -5.91
N TYR A 217 9.09 14.65 -4.89
CA TYR A 217 8.58 14.55 -3.51
C TYR A 217 7.08 14.84 -3.37
N HIS A 218 6.56 15.82 -4.09
CA HIS A 218 5.18 16.30 -3.96
C HIS A 218 4.37 16.25 -5.26
N LEU A 219 4.93 15.68 -6.34
CA LEU A 219 4.31 15.68 -7.64
C LEU A 219 4.21 14.27 -8.22
N TRP A 220 4.25 14.15 -9.52
CA TRP A 220 4.20 12.89 -10.23
C TRP A 220 5.39 11.99 -9.93
N GLN A 221 5.08 10.73 -9.70
CA GLN A 221 6.03 9.63 -9.71
C GLN A 221 5.63 8.68 -10.85
N GLU A 222 6.58 7.90 -11.30
CA GLU A 222 6.38 6.81 -12.25
C GLU A 222 6.54 5.48 -11.53
N LEU A 223 5.62 4.55 -11.75
CA LEU A 223 5.75 3.20 -11.23
C LEU A 223 6.75 2.43 -12.08
N LEU A 224 7.91 2.15 -11.54
CA LEU A 224 8.97 1.40 -12.19
C LEU A 224 8.96 -0.07 -11.77
N GLU A 225 9.07 -0.95 -12.76
CA GLU A 225 9.44 -2.35 -12.61
C GLU A 225 10.93 -2.48 -12.97
N VAL A 226 11.74 -2.83 -11.98
CA VAL A 226 13.18 -3.01 -12.11
C VAL A 226 13.48 -4.50 -12.03
N ILE A 227 14.09 -5.07 -13.05
CA ILE A 227 14.47 -6.49 -13.12
C ILE A 227 15.99 -6.58 -13.02
N LYS A 228 16.50 -7.36 -12.06
CA LYS A 228 17.94 -7.66 -11.95
C LYS A 228 18.32 -8.72 -12.97
N LEU A 229 19.32 -8.42 -13.83
CA LEU A 229 19.69 -9.28 -14.95
C LEU A 229 20.87 -10.22 -14.63
N ASP A 230 21.80 -9.78 -13.75
CA ASP A 230 22.99 -10.52 -13.40
C ASP A 230 23.51 -10.19 -12.00
N GLU A 231 24.57 -10.85 -11.56
CA GLU A 231 25.18 -10.65 -10.23
C GLU A 231 25.92 -9.30 -10.11
N ASP A 232 26.27 -8.65 -11.22
CA ASP A 232 26.89 -7.33 -11.25
C ASP A 232 25.87 -6.19 -11.10
N ASN A 233 24.61 -6.54 -10.76
CA ASN A 233 23.49 -5.62 -10.57
C ASN A 233 23.08 -4.86 -11.84
N LYS A 234 23.34 -5.40 -13.02
CA LYS A 234 22.75 -4.87 -14.24
C LYS A 234 21.25 -5.02 -14.17
N ILE A 235 20.53 -3.97 -14.55
CA ILE A 235 19.08 -3.92 -14.45
C ILE A 235 18.42 -3.59 -15.77
N LYS A 236 17.18 -4.06 -15.93
CA LYS A 236 16.25 -3.60 -16.95
C LYS A 236 15.10 -2.87 -16.24
N ILE A 237 14.72 -1.71 -16.76
CA ILE A 237 13.62 -0.91 -16.21
C ILE A 237 12.47 -0.86 -17.21
N LYS A 238 11.25 -1.05 -16.71
CA LYS A 238 10.00 -0.82 -17.43
C LYS A 238 9.15 0.17 -16.64
N ASN A 239 8.61 1.18 -17.33
CA ASN A 239 7.73 2.19 -16.77
C ASN A 239 6.28 1.79 -16.99
N HIS A 240 5.46 1.84 -15.92
CA HIS A 240 4.04 1.48 -15.92
C HIS A 240 3.11 2.70 -15.80
N GLY A 241 3.65 3.92 -15.92
CA GLY A 241 2.87 5.15 -15.91
C GLY A 241 2.89 5.90 -14.60
N GLY A 242 2.14 6.99 -14.57
CA GLY A 242 2.11 7.95 -13.47
C GLY A 242 1.35 7.43 -12.25
N VAL A 243 1.91 7.69 -11.06
CA VAL A 243 1.33 7.32 -9.76
C VAL A 243 1.59 8.43 -8.73
N ALA A 244 0.90 8.35 -7.59
CA ALA A 244 1.11 9.26 -6.47
C ALA A 244 1.21 8.46 -5.16
N PHE A 245 2.38 8.51 -4.53
CA PHE A 245 2.66 7.87 -3.26
C PHE A 245 3.25 8.86 -2.27
N VAL A 246 3.11 8.56 -0.97
CA VAL A 246 3.82 9.22 0.11
C VAL A 246 5.33 9.06 -0.07
N PRO A 247 6.17 10.00 0.41
CA PRO A 247 7.62 9.95 0.16
C PRO A 247 8.29 8.78 0.89
N LEU A 248 9.20 8.11 0.21
CA LEU A 248 10.12 7.13 0.80
C LEU A 248 11.28 7.89 1.49
N ILE A 249 11.20 8.00 2.81
CA ILE A 249 12.20 8.70 3.63
C ILE A 249 13.24 7.70 4.14
N GLY A 250 14.53 8.05 4.03
CA GLY A 250 15.63 7.24 4.54
C GLY A 250 16.96 7.59 3.88
N ASP A 251 18.04 6.85 4.22
CA ASP A 251 19.41 7.15 3.77
C ASP A 251 19.57 7.09 2.23
N HIS A 252 18.78 6.24 1.56
CA HIS A 252 18.78 6.10 0.10
C HIS A 252 17.47 6.63 -0.53
N GLY A 253 16.63 7.33 0.26
CA GLY A 253 15.39 7.96 -0.15
C GLY A 253 15.45 9.49 -0.06
N TRP A 254 14.31 10.09 0.29
CA TRP A 254 14.25 11.51 0.63
C TRP A 254 14.79 11.75 2.04
N ARG A 255 15.39 12.90 2.26
CA ARG A 255 15.76 13.39 3.60
C ARG A 255 14.58 14.13 4.22
N GLU A 256 14.46 14.08 5.53
CA GLU A 256 13.54 14.92 6.31
C GLU A 256 13.97 16.39 6.24
#